data_58d4497ffa82d4a8e4c267bac7fed6a1
#
_entry.id   58d4497ffa82d4a8e4c267bac7fed6a1
#
_cell.length_a   1.000
_cell.length_b   1.000
_cell.length_c   1.000
_cell.angle_alpha   90.00
_cell.angle_beta   90.00
_cell.angle_gamma   90.00
#
_symmetry.space_group_name_H-M   'P 1'
#
loop_
_entity.id
_entity.type
_entity.pdbx_description
1 polymer ?
#
loop_
_entity_poly.entity_id
_entity_poly.type
_entity_poly.pdbx_seq_one_letter_code
_entity_poly.pdbx_strand_id
1 'polypeptide(L)'
;MAFPTGKRIVFTGGSGKAGRYVIPELLKRGHSVLNLDLVPFPDPSTNIMTLKTDLTKSGEVFNALTTHFNFAGYENALVPQPPDAVIHFGAYARNMLVPDNECFQANVTATYNVIEAACKLGVKKIIIASSETVYEVCFGQGDLEYTSFPLDEDMDVNPMDSYAISKLCGERVARGFARRFDVDIYSLRIGNVIEPHEYATDFPSYISNPKTRKRNAWSYIDARDLGQICDLCVQRDGLGFQIFNATNDTITARFPTRQFLEHWCPDTPVTRQMGMWEAPLSNAKIKDVLGFREEHDWRKYYNPDQ
;
A
#
# COMPACT_ATOMS: atom_id res chain seq x y z
N MET A 1 6.04 22.55 25.97
CA MET A 1 6.48 21.38 25.20
C MET A 1 5.23 20.74 24.65
N ALA A 2 5.04 20.71 23.35
CA ALA A 2 3.92 19.98 22.75
C ALA A 2 4.21 18.47 22.97
N PHE A 3 3.23 17.76 23.52
CA PHE A 3 3.30 16.30 23.59
C PHE A 3 3.43 15.76 22.16
N PRO A 4 4.28 14.77 21.91
CA PRO A 4 4.36 14.17 20.58
C PRO A 4 2.98 13.66 20.19
N THR A 5 2.46 14.14 19.07
CA THR A 5 1.16 13.71 18.50
C THR A 5 1.24 12.30 17.90
N GLY A 6 2.25 11.53 18.28
CA GLY A 6 2.51 10.20 17.78
C GLY A 6 1.44 9.20 18.17
N LYS A 7 0.97 8.42 17.20
CA LYS A 7 0.03 7.32 17.38
C LYS A 7 0.77 6.02 17.67
N ARG A 8 0.11 5.11 18.38
CA ARG A 8 0.53 3.72 18.55
C ARG A 8 -0.04 2.91 17.39
N ILE A 9 0.84 2.42 16.52
CA ILE A 9 0.47 1.74 15.28
C ILE A 9 0.91 0.28 15.34
N VAL A 10 -0.02 -0.64 15.11
CA VAL A 10 0.34 -2.02 14.75
C VAL A 10 0.49 -2.09 13.24
N PHE A 11 1.68 -2.50 12.79
CA PHE A 11 1.99 -2.70 11.37
C PHE A 11 2.16 -4.19 11.09
N THR A 12 1.42 -4.75 10.14
CA THR A 12 1.59 -6.14 9.73
C THR A 12 2.32 -6.24 8.41
N GLY A 13 3.21 -7.21 8.26
CA GLY A 13 4.04 -7.35 7.06
C GLY A 13 5.15 -6.30 6.95
N GLY A 14 5.59 -5.76 8.10
CA GLY A 14 6.59 -4.71 8.15
C GLY A 14 7.97 -5.15 7.70
N SER A 15 8.29 -6.43 7.78
CA SER A 15 9.57 -6.98 7.32
C SER A 15 9.66 -7.16 5.80
N GLY A 16 8.55 -6.93 5.07
CA GLY A 16 8.49 -7.01 3.61
C GLY A 16 9.03 -5.76 2.89
N LYS A 17 9.04 -5.80 1.54
CA LYS A 17 9.61 -4.77 0.66
C LYS A 17 9.09 -3.36 1.00
N ALA A 18 7.79 -3.17 1.12
CA ALA A 18 7.21 -1.86 1.45
C ALA A 18 7.43 -1.49 2.93
N GLY A 19 7.17 -2.42 3.86
CA GLY A 19 7.18 -2.17 5.30
C GLY A 19 8.51 -1.69 5.82
N ARG A 20 9.63 -2.21 5.30
CA ARG A 20 10.99 -1.83 5.73
C ARG A 20 11.36 -0.37 5.42
N TYR A 21 10.59 0.32 4.59
CA TYR A 21 10.73 1.75 4.34
C TYR A 21 9.60 2.57 4.99
N VAL A 22 8.38 2.04 4.99
CA VAL A 22 7.23 2.73 5.60
C VAL A 22 7.41 2.87 7.11
N ILE A 23 7.86 1.82 7.81
CA ILE A 23 8.02 1.87 9.27
C ILE A 23 9.03 2.96 9.70
N PRO A 24 10.26 3.06 9.12
CA PRO A 24 11.17 4.15 9.45
C PRO A 24 10.56 5.55 9.22
N GLU A 25 9.76 5.74 8.17
CA GLU A 25 9.10 7.02 7.92
C GLU A 25 8.05 7.34 9.00
N LEU A 26 7.28 6.34 9.46
CA LEU A 26 6.33 6.51 10.57
C LEU A 26 7.06 6.84 11.88
N LEU A 27 8.18 6.18 12.18
CA LEU A 27 8.99 6.46 13.37
C LEU A 27 9.57 7.89 13.34
N LYS A 28 10.07 8.36 12.19
CA LYS A 28 10.57 9.74 12.01
C LYS A 28 9.48 10.79 12.29
N ARG A 29 8.21 10.45 12.04
CA ARG A 29 7.05 11.30 12.31
C ARG A 29 6.54 11.19 13.73
N GLY A 30 7.26 10.46 14.60
CA GLY A 30 6.99 10.35 16.03
C GLY A 30 5.99 9.29 16.44
N HIS A 31 5.57 8.41 15.54
CA HIS A 31 4.72 7.27 15.88
C HIS A 31 5.51 6.18 16.61
N SER A 32 4.80 5.38 17.40
CA SER A 32 5.32 4.13 17.97
C SER A 32 4.77 2.96 17.15
N VAL A 33 5.63 2.04 16.73
CA VAL A 33 5.24 0.93 15.84
C VAL A 33 5.56 -0.41 16.49
N LEU A 34 4.58 -1.33 16.49
CA LEU A 34 4.77 -2.75 16.72
C LEU A 34 4.63 -3.47 15.38
N ASN A 35 5.66 -4.20 14.98
CA ASN A 35 5.62 -5.00 13.75
C ASN A 35 5.05 -6.40 14.03
N LEU A 36 4.07 -6.84 13.24
CA LEU A 36 3.59 -8.23 13.22
C LEU A 36 4.02 -8.87 11.90
N ASP A 37 4.90 -9.87 11.99
CA ASP A 37 5.42 -10.55 10.80
C ASP A 37 5.82 -12.00 11.15
N LEU A 38 6.05 -12.82 10.15
CA LEU A 38 6.57 -14.17 10.33
C LEU A 38 8.10 -14.18 10.57
N VAL A 39 8.77 -13.09 10.15
CA VAL A 39 10.23 -12.92 10.25
C VAL A 39 10.58 -11.61 10.95
N PRO A 40 11.75 -11.52 11.61
CA PRO A 40 12.20 -10.27 12.22
C PRO A 40 12.30 -9.12 11.23
N PHE A 41 12.21 -7.88 11.73
CA PHE A 41 12.47 -6.69 10.92
C PHE A 41 13.93 -6.71 10.41
N PRO A 42 14.16 -6.44 9.11
CA PRO A 42 15.47 -6.70 8.48
C PRO A 42 16.59 -5.75 8.93
N ASP A 43 16.25 -4.54 9.38
CA ASP A 43 17.23 -3.59 9.89
C ASP A 43 17.26 -3.58 11.42
N PRO A 44 18.29 -4.19 12.06
CA PRO A 44 18.38 -4.25 13.51
C PRO A 44 18.68 -2.89 14.15
N SER A 45 19.12 -1.88 13.39
CA SER A 45 19.33 -0.53 13.89
C SER A 45 18.01 0.22 14.09
N THR A 46 16.95 -0.20 13.42
CA THR A 46 15.59 0.29 13.64
C THR A 46 15.05 -0.33 14.93
N ASN A 47 14.96 0.48 15.99
CA ASN A 47 14.53 0.01 17.32
C ASN A 47 13.02 -0.22 17.38
N ILE A 48 12.54 -1.32 16.76
CA ILE A 48 11.15 -1.77 16.83
C ILE A 48 11.07 -3.23 17.30
N MET A 49 10.00 -3.55 18.01
CA MET A 49 9.69 -4.93 18.35
C MET A 49 8.95 -5.59 17.17
N THR A 50 9.37 -6.79 16.80
CA THR A 50 8.60 -7.68 15.92
C THR A 50 8.02 -8.82 16.73
N LEU A 51 6.69 -8.93 16.76
CA LEU A 51 5.99 -10.06 17.31
C LEU A 51 5.67 -11.05 16.18
N LYS A 52 6.22 -12.26 16.26
CA LYS A 52 5.94 -13.30 15.27
C LYS A 52 4.48 -13.68 15.31
N THR A 53 3.75 -13.44 14.22
CA THR A 53 2.30 -13.61 14.15
C THR A 53 1.89 -14.18 12.80
N ASP A 54 1.18 -15.29 12.81
CA ASP A 54 0.52 -15.84 11.62
C ASP A 54 -0.87 -15.21 11.49
N LEU A 55 -1.01 -14.30 10.51
CA LEU A 55 -2.24 -13.52 10.33
C LEU A 55 -3.44 -14.38 9.87
N THR A 56 -3.20 -15.61 9.41
CA THR A 56 -4.28 -16.54 9.06
C THR A 56 -4.96 -17.14 10.31
N LYS A 57 -4.35 -16.98 11.48
CA LYS A 57 -4.84 -17.45 12.77
C LYS A 57 -5.46 -16.31 13.57
N SER A 58 -6.78 -16.26 13.59
CA SER A 58 -7.52 -15.16 14.25
C SER A 58 -7.14 -14.98 15.73
N GLY A 59 -6.89 -16.06 16.47
CA GLY A 59 -6.48 -16.00 17.87
C GLY A 59 -5.12 -15.34 18.07
N GLU A 60 -4.15 -15.58 17.17
CA GLU A 60 -2.85 -14.88 17.20
C GLU A 60 -3.02 -13.39 16.91
N VAL A 61 -3.87 -13.02 15.94
CA VAL A 61 -4.14 -11.63 15.60
C VAL A 61 -4.79 -10.86 16.76
N PHE A 62 -5.83 -11.41 17.39
CA PHE A 62 -6.46 -10.80 18.57
C PHE A 62 -5.47 -10.57 19.70
N ASN A 63 -4.64 -11.58 20.00
CA ASN A 63 -3.63 -11.50 21.06
C ASN A 63 -2.58 -10.43 20.74
N ALA A 64 -2.09 -10.39 19.51
CA ALA A 64 -1.09 -9.42 19.07
C ALA A 64 -1.59 -7.97 19.14
N LEU A 65 -2.87 -7.71 18.82
CA LEU A 65 -3.45 -6.36 18.89
C LEU A 65 -3.69 -5.88 20.34
N THR A 66 -3.58 -6.75 21.31
CA THR A 66 -3.74 -6.44 22.76
C THR A 66 -2.45 -6.63 23.56
N THR A 67 -1.28 -6.61 22.89
CA THR A 67 0.01 -6.76 23.55
C THR A 67 0.72 -5.41 23.78
N HIS A 68 1.79 -5.42 24.57
CA HIS A 68 2.67 -4.25 24.73
C HIS A 68 3.54 -4.05 23.49
N PHE A 69 3.90 -2.79 23.22
CA PHE A 69 4.77 -2.42 22.10
C PHE A 69 6.26 -2.58 22.43
N ASN A 70 6.59 -2.71 23.73
CA ASN A 70 7.96 -2.90 24.23
C ASN A 70 7.92 -3.50 25.64
N PHE A 71 9.08 -3.89 26.16
CA PHE A 71 9.21 -4.47 27.49
C PHE A 71 8.91 -3.49 28.64
N ALA A 72 9.08 -2.18 28.42
CA ALA A 72 8.78 -1.19 29.45
C ALA A 72 7.30 -1.23 29.92
N GLY A 73 6.39 -1.64 29.04
CA GLY A 73 4.99 -1.87 29.39
C GLY A 73 4.81 -2.95 30.46
N TYR A 74 5.56 -4.03 30.37
CA TYR A 74 5.58 -5.09 31.38
C TYR A 74 6.25 -4.63 32.67
N GLU A 75 7.41 -4.00 32.59
CA GLU A 75 8.17 -3.51 33.75
C GLU A 75 7.37 -2.51 34.59
N ASN A 76 6.56 -1.67 33.93
CA ASN A 76 5.71 -0.70 34.62
C ASN A 76 4.30 -1.24 34.96
N ALA A 77 4.05 -2.52 34.78
CA ALA A 77 2.76 -3.18 35.05
C ALA A 77 1.55 -2.49 34.39
N LEU A 78 1.74 -1.95 33.17
CA LEU A 78 0.68 -1.28 32.45
C LEU A 78 -0.33 -2.32 31.90
N VAL A 79 -1.58 -1.92 31.81
CA VAL A 79 -2.60 -2.72 31.12
C VAL A 79 -2.46 -2.46 29.61
N PRO A 80 -2.26 -3.51 28.78
CA PRO A 80 -2.20 -3.34 27.34
C PRO A 80 -3.49 -2.70 26.80
N GLN A 81 -3.33 -1.73 25.92
CA GLN A 81 -4.44 -1.08 25.25
C GLN A 81 -4.40 -1.40 23.76
N PRO A 82 -5.55 -1.47 23.06
CA PRO A 82 -5.58 -1.55 21.60
C PRO A 82 -4.77 -0.41 20.97
N PRO A 83 -4.19 -0.60 19.78
CA PRO A 83 -3.48 0.46 19.06
C PRO A 83 -4.43 1.58 18.62
N ASP A 84 -3.88 2.77 18.34
CA ASP A 84 -4.64 3.88 17.77
C ASP A 84 -4.98 3.61 16.29
N ALA A 85 -4.09 2.90 15.58
CA ALA A 85 -4.28 2.52 14.19
C ALA A 85 -3.66 1.15 13.87
N VAL A 86 -4.19 0.50 12.85
CA VAL A 86 -3.61 -0.71 12.26
C VAL A 86 -3.29 -0.45 10.79
N ILE A 87 -2.06 -0.75 10.37
CA ILE A 87 -1.65 -0.77 8.96
C ILE A 87 -1.37 -2.21 8.57
N HIS A 88 -2.16 -2.74 7.64
CA HIS A 88 -2.11 -4.14 7.23
C HIS A 88 -1.53 -4.30 5.83
N PHE A 89 -0.24 -4.68 5.78
CA PHE A 89 0.49 -4.98 4.53
C PHE A 89 0.90 -6.46 4.43
N GLY A 90 0.65 -7.26 5.48
CA GLY A 90 1.00 -8.68 5.52
C GLY A 90 0.19 -9.48 4.50
N ALA A 91 0.85 -9.98 3.45
CA ALA A 91 0.25 -10.77 2.37
C ALA A 91 1.33 -11.46 1.53
N TYR A 92 0.95 -12.48 0.78
CA TYR A 92 1.69 -12.84 -0.44
C TYR A 92 1.51 -11.70 -1.45
N ALA A 93 2.58 -11.01 -1.77
CA ALA A 93 2.52 -9.68 -2.41
C ALA A 93 2.43 -9.72 -3.95
N ARG A 94 2.29 -10.89 -4.56
CA ARG A 94 2.07 -11.11 -6.00
C ARG A 94 1.72 -12.56 -6.30
N ASN A 95 1.27 -12.81 -7.52
CA ASN A 95 1.13 -14.16 -8.07
C ASN A 95 2.45 -14.92 -8.10
N MET A 96 2.37 -16.24 -8.18
CA MET A 96 3.49 -17.17 -8.36
C MET A 96 4.55 -17.15 -7.23
N LEU A 97 4.20 -16.67 -6.04
CA LEU A 97 4.99 -16.88 -4.82
C LEU A 97 4.63 -18.22 -4.18
N VAL A 98 3.36 -18.57 -4.25
CA VAL A 98 2.75 -19.82 -3.79
C VAL A 98 1.65 -20.23 -4.78
N PRO A 99 1.08 -21.44 -4.68
CA PRO A 99 -0.09 -21.81 -5.49
C PRO A 99 -1.25 -20.85 -5.34
N ASP A 100 -2.06 -20.67 -6.37
CA ASP A 100 -3.15 -19.69 -6.46
C ASP A 100 -4.15 -19.77 -5.30
N ASN A 101 -4.58 -20.99 -4.94
CA ASN A 101 -5.49 -21.21 -3.82
C ASN A 101 -4.89 -20.77 -2.48
N GLU A 102 -3.60 -21.00 -2.26
CA GLU A 102 -2.87 -20.56 -1.07
C GLU A 102 -2.76 -19.02 -1.03
N CYS A 103 -2.39 -18.41 -2.15
CA CYS A 103 -2.34 -16.94 -2.27
C CYS A 103 -3.68 -16.31 -1.92
N PHE A 104 -4.75 -16.79 -2.53
CA PHE A 104 -6.10 -16.30 -2.30
C PHE A 104 -6.53 -16.51 -0.85
N GLN A 105 -6.44 -17.75 -0.34
CA GLN A 105 -6.92 -18.11 0.98
C GLN A 105 -6.17 -17.35 2.08
N ALA A 106 -4.85 -17.34 2.02
CA ALA A 106 -4.04 -16.67 3.04
C ALA A 106 -4.29 -15.15 3.06
N ASN A 107 -4.29 -14.50 1.88
CA ASN A 107 -4.49 -13.06 1.80
C ASN A 107 -5.88 -12.64 2.29
N VAL A 108 -6.93 -13.33 1.86
CA VAL A 108 -8.31 -13.00 2.26
C VAL A 108 -8.52 -13.25 3.75
N THR A 109 -8.05 -14.40 4.26
CA THR A 109 -8.19 -14.76 5.67
C THR A 109 -7.43 -13.80 6.58
N ALA A 110 -6.17 -13.47 6.22
CA ALA A 110 -5.36 -12.52 6.97
C ALA A 110 -6.02 -11.13 7.04
N THR A 111 -6.49 -10.63 5.89
CA THR A 111 -7.15 -9.32 5.82
C THR A 111 -8.45 -9.31 6.65
N TYR A 112 -9.25 -10.36 6.55
CA TYR A 112 -10.47 -10.49 7.35
C TYR A 112 -10.16 -10.50 8.84
N ASN A 113 -9.23 -11.36 9.29
CA ASN A 113 -8.86 -11.51 10.71
C ASN A 113 -8.35 -10.19 11.30
N VAL A 114 -7.49 -9.46 10.56
CA VAL A 114 -6.94 -8.18 11.01
C VAL A 114 -8.03 -7.12 11.15
N ILE A 115 -8.89 -6.98 10.14
CA ILE A 115 -9.99 -6.00 10.18
C ILE A 115 -10.98 -6.36 11.28
N GLU A 116 -11.36 -7.65 11.39
CA GLU A 116 -12.29 -8.12 12.42
C GLU A 116 -11.77 -7.84 13.83
N ALA A 117 -10.53 -8.25 14.11
CA ALA A 117 -9.92 -8.06 15.41
C ALA A 117 -9.79 -6.56 15.76
N ALA A 118 -9.28 -5.74 14.84
CA ALA A 118 -9.14 -4.30 15.04
C ALA A 118 -10.50 -3.65 15.35
N CYS A 119 -11.53 -3.91 14.53
CA CYS A 119 -12.86 -3.33 14.75
C CYS A 119 -13.49 -3.78 16.08
N LYS A 120 -13.41 -5.08 16.42
CA LYS A 120 -13.98 -5.61 17.67
C LYS A 120 -13.26 -5.11 18.93
N LEU A 121 -11.97 -4.78 18.81
CA LEU A 121 -11.17 -4.18 19.88
C LEU A 121 -11.32 -2.65 19.96
N GLY A 122 -12.13 -2.05 19.09
CA GLY A 122 -12.42 -0.62 19.12
C GLY A 122 -11.41 0.27 18.42
N VAL A 123 -10.50 -0.29 17.63
CA VAL A 123 -9.58 0.51 16.77
C VAL A 123 -10.37 1.29 15.76
N LYS A 124 -10.13 2.61 15.69
CA LYS A 124 -10.91 3.53 14.85
C LYS A 124 -10.28 3.82 13.49
N LYS A 125 -9.03 3.42 13.28
CA LYS A 125 -8.28 3.67 12.05
C LYS A 125 -7.61 2.39 11.56
N ILE A 126 -7.94 1.98 10.33
CA ILE A 126 -7.34 0.80 9.69
C ILE A 126 -6.92 1.19 8.26
N ILE A 127 -5.70 0.89 7.88
CA ILE A 127 -5.19 1.07 6.52
C ILE A 127 -4.83 -0.31 5.99
N ILE A 128 -5.35 -0.69 4.82
CA ILE A 128 -5.05 -1.98 4.19
C ILE A 128 -4.35 -1.81 2.86
N ALA A 129 -3.42 -2.71 2.56
CA ALA A 129 -2.82 -2.79 1.24
C ALA A 129 -3.74 -3.52 0.26
N SER A 130 -4.35 -2.76 -0.67
CA SER A 130 -4.81 -3.26 -1.97
C SER A 130 -3.67 -3.12 -2.98
N SER A 131 -3.94 -3.16 -4.27
CA SER A 131 -2.90 -3.17 -5.30
C SER A 131 -3.40 -2.56 -6.60
N GLU A 132 -2.50 -1.98 -7.39
CA GLU A 132 -2.74 -1.60 -8.78
C GLU A 132 -3.17 -2.79 -9.67
N THR A 133 -2.87 -4.01 -9.23
CA THR A 133 -3.21 -5.23 -9.99
C THR A 133 -4.72 -5.44 -10.14
N VAL A 134 -5.54 -4.81 -9.30
CA VAL A 134 -7.01 -4.84 -9.44
C VAL A 134 -7.50 -4.23 -10.75
N TYR A 135 -6.67 -3.38 -11.40
CA TYR A 135 -6.95 -2.84 -12.74
C TYR A 135 -6.67 -3.84 -13.89
N GLU A 136 -6.52 -5.11 -13.58
CA GLU A 136 -6.62 -6.29 -14.47
C GLU A 136 -5.40 -6.59 -15.33
N VAL A 137 -4.68 -5.58 -15.82
CA VAL A 137 -3.63 -5.76 -16.84
C VAL A 137 -2.35 -6.33 -16.26
N CYS A 138 -2.02 -6.06 -14.99
CA CYS A 138 -0.71 -6.38 -14.40
C CYS A 138 -0.38 -7.87 -14.46
N PHE A 139 -1.28 -8.74 -14.02
CA PHE A 139 -1.14 -10.20 -14.04
C PHE A 139 -2.19 -10.89 -14.93
N GLY A 140 -2.83 -10.14 -15.80
CA GLY A 140 -3.78 -10.68 -16.75
C GLY A 140 -3.14 -11.63 -17.77
N GLN A 141 -3.92 -12.59 -18.26
CA GLN A 141 -3.48 -13.53 -19.29
C GLN A 141 -3.51 -12.88 -20.68
N GLY A 142 -2.45 -13.09 -21.44
CA GLY A 142 -2.33 -12.54 -22.78
C GLY A 142 -1.85 -11.08 -22.81
N ASP A 143 -2.05 -10.42 -23.95
CA ASP A 143 -1.76 -9.00 -24.15
C ASP A 143 -3.03 -8.22 -23.94
N LEU A 144 -3.24 -7.76 -22.70
CA LEU A 144 -4.42 -6.99 -22.30
C LEU A 144 -4.19 -5.50 -22.49
N GLU A 145 -5.27 -4.82 -22.82
CA GLU A 145 -5.33 -3.36 -22.86
C GLU A 145 -6.09 -2.82 -21.65
N TYR A 146 -5.77 -1.59 -21.27
CA TYR A 146 -6.55 -0.85 -20.29
C TYR A 146 -7.87 -0.38 -20.89
N THR A 147 -8.92 -0.33 -20.09
CA THR A 147 -10.26 0.11 -20.55
C THR A 147 -10.30 1.60 -20.85
N SER A 148 -9.54 2.41 -20.11
CA SER A 148 -9.36 3.86 -20.34
C SER A 148 -8.21 4.40 -19.49
N PHE A 149 -7.77 5.63 -19.79
CA PHE A 149 -6.84 6.42 -18.97
C PHE A 149 -7.46 7.77 -18.58
N PRO A 150 -7.06 8.35 -17.42
CA PRO A 150 -6.27 7.71 -16.37
C PRO A 150 -7.06 6.63 -15.63
N LEU A 151 -6.34 5.71 -14.98
CA LEU A 151 -6.93 4.74 -14.05
C LEU A 151 -7.23 5.45 -12.74
N ASP A 152 -8.48 5.50 -12.34
CA ASP A 152 -8.91 6.10 -11.07
C ASP A 152 -9.68 5.08 -10.20
N GLU A 153 -10.03 5.50 -8.99
CA GLU A 153 -10.63 4.62 -7.99
C GLU A 153 -12.09 4.26 -8.27
N ASP A 154 -12.75 5.01 -9.15
CA ASP A 154 -14.17 4.83 -9.49
C ASP A 154 -14.37 3.82 -10.64
N MET A 155 -13.28 3.39 -11.28
CA MET A 155 -13.34 2.37 -12.34
C MET A 155 -13.89 1.05 -11.78
N ASP A 156 -14.78 0.42 -12.53
CA ASP A 156 -15.17 -0.97 -12.30
C ASP A 156 -13.97 -1.88 -12.59
N VAL A 157 -13.63 -2.74 -11.62
CA VAL A 157 -12.44 -3.58 -11.67
C VAL A 157 -12.83 -5.05 -11.55
N ASN A 158 -12.31 -5.87 -12.46
CA ASN A 158 -12.64 -7.28 -12.56
C ASN A 158 -11.40 -8.14 -12.87
N PRO A 159 -10.42 -8.22 -11.95
CA PRO A 159 -9.19 -8.96 -12.16
C PRO A 159 -9.43 -10.46 -12.27
N MET A 160 -8.55 -11.13 -13.02
CA MET A 160 -8.64 -12.58 -13.26
C MET A 160 -7.63 -13.41 -12.48
N ASP A 161 -6.64 -12.79 -11.86
CA ASP A 161 -5.60 -13.50 -11.10
C ASP A 161 -5.95 -13.59 -9.60
N SER A 162 -5.47 -14.65 -8.94
CA SER A 162 -5.78 -14.96 -7.54
C SER A 162 -5.32 -13.88 -6.55
N TYR A 163 -4.19 -13.23 -6.83
CA TYR A 163 -3.67 -12.15 -5.99
C TYR A 163 -4.58 -10.91 -6.05
N ALA A 164 -4.86 -10.41 -7.26
CA ALA A 164 -5.69 -9.23 -7.42
C ALA A 164 -7.13 -9.46 -6.94
N ILE A 165 -7.70 -10.66 -7.22
CA ILE A 165 -9.01 -11.06 -6.67
C ILE A 165 -8.98 -11.02 -5.13
N SER A 166 -7.90 -11.53 -4.49
CA SER A 166 -7.78 -11.49 -3.02
C SER A 166 -7.77 -10.06 -2.47
N LYS A 167 -7.11 -9.12 -3.19
CA LYS A 167 -7.08 -7.70 -2.81
C LYS A 167 -8.45 -7.05 -2.96
N LEU A 168 -9.17 -7.33 -4.04
CA LEU A 168 -10.53 -6.84 -4.26
C LEU A 168 -11.51 -7.37 -3.19
N CYS A 169 -11.38 -8.64 -2.79
CA CYS A 169 -12.14 -9.20 -1.66
C CYS A 169 -11.86 -8.41 -0.37
N GLY A 170 -10.60 -8.05 -0.10
CA GLY A 170 -10.22 -7.22 1.04
C GLY A 170 -10.88 -5.85 1.03
N GLU A 171 -10.96 -5.17 -0.12
CA GLU A 171 -11.69 -3.90 -0.27
C GLU A 171 -13.18 -4.05 0.09
N ARG A 172 -13.82 -5.16 -0.32
CA ARG A 172 -15.24 -5.42 -0.02
C ARG A 172 -15.47 -5.72 1.47
N VAL A 173 -14.58 -6.50 2.09
CA VAL A 173 -14.58 -6.73 3.54
C VAL A 173 -14.44 -5.41 4.29
N ALA A 174 -13.43 -4.61 3.95
CA ALA A 174 -13.16 -3.31 4.57
C ALA A 174 -14.38 -2.38 4.50
N ARG A 175 -15.03 -2.28 3.34
CA ARG A 175 -16.25 -1.46 3.16
C ARG A 175 -17.40 -1.90 4.06
N GLY A 176 -17.58 -3.22 4.20
CA GLY A 176 -18.61 -3.79 5.07
C GLY A 176 -18.37 -3.48 6.54
N PHE A 177 -17.12 -3.65 7.00
CA PHE A 177 -16.73 -3.42 8.39
C PHE A 177 -16.72 -1.92 8.74
N ALA A 178 -16.25 -1.04 7.87
CA ALA A 178 -16.30 0.40 8.08
C ALA A 178 -17.73 0.88 8.39
N ARG A 179 -18.71 0.42 7.61
CA ARG A 179 -20.15 0.74 7.85
C ARG A 179 -20.68 0.12 9.13
N ARG A 180 -20.30 -1.14 9.43
CA ARG A 180 -20.83 -1.87 10.59
C ARG A 180 -20.34 -1.32 11.91
N PHE A 181 -19.08 -0.88 11.99
CA PHE A 181 -18.41 -0.48 13.23
C PHE A 181 -18.24 1.05 13.36
N ASP A 182 -18.65 1.81 12.35
CA ASP A 182 -18.46 3.26 12.28
C ASP A 182 -17.00 3.65 12.52
N VAL A 183 -16.13 3.15 11.64
CA VAL A 183 -14.67 3.34 11.69
C VAL A 183 -14.12 3.71 10.32
N ASP A 184 -12.97 4.36 10.32
CA ASP A 184 -12.24 4.67 9.09
C ASP A 184 -11.42 3.45 8.63
N ILE A 185 -11.69 2.97 7.43
CA ILE A 185 -10.85 1.95 6.77
C ILE A 185 -10.46 2.46 5.39
N TYR A 186 -9.15 2.69 5.19
CA TYR A 186 -8.62 3.17 3.92
C TYR A 186 -7.87 2.05 3.20
N SER A 187 -8.27 1.77 1.98
CA SER A 187 -7.66 0.77 1.11
C SER A 187 -6.73 1.47 0.13
N LEU A 188 -5.44 1.14 0.16
CA LEU A 188 -4.44 1.69 -0.74
C LEU A 188 -4.23 0.74 -1.91
N ARG A 189 -4.64 1.12 -3.12
CA ARG A 189 -4.24 0.47 -4.36
C ARG A 189 -2.80 0.89 -4.65
N ILE A 190 -1.87 0.14 -4.08
CA ILE A 190 -0.43 0.46 -4.12
C ILE A 190 0.10 0.14 -5.51
N GLY A 191 0.76 1.13 -6.12
CA GLY A 191 1.51 0.98 -7.35
C GLY A 191 2.76 0.11 -7.19
N ASN A 192 3.51 -0.11 -8.26
CA ASN A 192 4.78 -0.82 -8.17
C ASN A 192 5.73 -0.12 -7.20
N VAL A 193 6.01 -0.76 -6.06
CA VAL A 193 6.88 -0.20 -5.02
C VAL A 193 8.32 -0.21 -5.49
N ILE A 194 8.97 0.95 -5.49
CA ILE A 194 10.37 1.16 -5.86
C ILE A 194 11.17 1.51 -4.60
N GLU A 195 12.24 0.77 -4.39
CA GLU A 195 13.21 1.03 -3.33
C GLU A 195 14.32 1.98 -3.83
N PRO A 196 14.97 2.75 -2.96
CA PRO A 196 15.97 3.72 -3.37
C PRO A 196 17.08 3.17 -4.28
N HIS A 197 17.52 1.93 -4.07
CA HIS A 197 18.58 1.31 -4.89
C HIS A 197 18.07 0.87 -6.28
N GLU A 198 16.77 0.59 -6.45
CA GLU A 198 16.18 0.15 -7.70
C GLU A 198 16.18 1.24 -8.78
N TYR A 199 16.36 2.51 -8.39
CA TYR A 199 16.55 3.58 -9.38
C TYR A 199 17.83 3.40 -10.22
N ALA A 200 18.88 2.84 -9.63
CA ALA A 200 20.12 2.56 -10.35
C ALA A 200 20.09 1.22 -11.09
N THR A 201 19.34 0.23 -10.61
CA THR A 201 19.34 -1.14 -11.16
C THR A 201 18.23 -1.39 -12.17
N ASP A 202 17.01 -0.91 -11.90
CA ASP A 202 15.80 -1.28 -12.66
C ASP A 202 15.35 -0.20 -13.63
N PHE A 203 15.45 1.07 -13.27
CA PHE A 203 15.00 2.19 -14.10
C PHE A 203 15.69 2.27 -15.46
N PRO A 204 17.00 1.95 -15.62
CA PRO A 204 17.59 1.86 -16.95
C PRO A 204 16.80 0.97 -17.90
N SER A 205 16.35 -0.20 -17.44
CA SER A 205 15.54 -1.11 -18.24
C SER A 205 14.11 -0.61 -18.45
N TYR A 206 13.51 0.04 -17.45
CA TYR A 206 12.15 0.59 -17.56
C TYR A 206 12.07 1.67 -18.61
N ILE A 207 13.07 2.53 -18.69
CA ILE A 207 13.12 3.64 -19.64
C ILE A 207 13.53 3.17 -21.03
N SER A 208 14.50 2.24 -21.16
CA SER A 208 14.97 1.73 -22.46
C SER A 208 14.00 0.73 -23.10
N ASN A 209 13.21 0.02 -22.31
CA ASN A 209 12.21 -0.94 -22.76
C ASN A 209 10.84 -0.72 -22.09
N PRO A 210 10.12 0.36 -22.48
CA PRO A 210 8.85 0.73 -21.84
C PRO A 210 7.77 -0.35 -21.93
N LYS A 211 7.84 -1.26 -22.90
CA LYS A 211 6.89 -2.36 -23.07
C LYS A 211 6.77 -3.20 -21.78
N THR A 212 7.86 -3.39 -21.06
CA THR A 212 7.89 -4.16 -19.82
C THR A 212 7.04 -3.54 -18.72
N ARG A 213 6.76 -2.23 -18.81
CA ARG A 213 6.03 -1.45 -17.82
C ARG A 213 4.56 -1.20 -18.17
N LYS A 214 4.10 -1.64 -19.35
CA LYS A 214 2.68 -1.56 -19.74
C LYS A 214 1.80 -2.15 -18.64
N ARG A 215 2.18 -3.29 -18.07
CA ARG A 215 1.43 -3.98 -17.02
C ARG A 215 1.24 -3.19 -15.72
N ASN A 216 2.07 -2.18 -15.47
CA ASN A 216 1.96 -1.27 -14.32
C ASN A 216 1.47 0.13 -14.75
N ALA A 217 0.89 0.26 -15.94
CA ALA A 217 0.54 1.56 -16.53
C ALA A 217 1.68 2.59 -16.43
N TRP A 218 2.94 2.16 -16.52
CA TRP A 218 4.14 2.99 -16.37
C TRP A 218 4.14 3.87 -15.11
N SER A 219 3.44 3.43 -14.08
CA SER A 219 3.32 4.09 -12.79
C SER A 219 4.17 3.37 -11.73
N TYR A 220 4.44 4.03 -10.60
CA TYR A 220 5.22 3.49 -9.50
C TYR A 220 4.89 4.25 -8.20
N ILE A 221 5.34 3.72 -7.08
CA ILE A 221 5.41 4.44 -5.81
C ILE A 221 6.80 4.27 -5.18
N ASP A 222 7.47 5.37 -4.83
CA ASP A 222 8.66 5.30 -3.99
C ASP A 222 8.27 4.79 -2.60
N ALA A 223 9.03 3.84 -2.07
CA ALA A 223 8.73 3.23 -0.79
C ALA A 223 8.70 4.21 0.38
N ARG A 224 9.43 5.35 0.29
CA ARG A 224 9.44 6.42 1.29
C ARG A 224 8.21 7.31 1.16
N ASP A 225 7.78 7.64 -0.07
CA ASP A 225 6.55 8.37 -0.34
C ASP A 225 5.32 7.56 0.10
N LEU A 226 5.37 6.23 0.01
CA LEU A 226 4.35 5.35 0.59
C LEU A 226 4.29 5.50 2.11
N GLY A 227 5.43 5.74 2.77
CA GLY A 227 5.49 6.07 4.20
C GLY A 227 4.76 7.38 4.53
N GLN A 228 4.93 8.43 3.70
CA GLN A 228 4.17 9.68 3.83
C GLN A 228 2.66 9.42 3.66
N ILE A 229 2.26 8.65 2.64
CA ILE A 229 0.85 8.30 2.41
C ILE A 229 0.25 7.58 3.64
N CYS A 230 0.98 6.63 4.23
CA CYS A 230 0.51 5.92 5.42
C CYS A 230 0.31 6.86 6.61
N ASP A 231 1.23 7.79 6.84
CA ASP A 231 1.10 8.82 7.88
C ASP A 231 -0.13 9.71 7.65
N LEU A 232 -0.30 10.23 6.43
CA LEU A 232 -1.47 11.04 6.07
C LEU A 232 -2.78 10.30 6.30
N CYS A 233 -2.83 9.00 5.97
CA CYS A 233 -3.97 8.15 6.27
C CYS A 233 -4.24 8.01 7.78
N VAL A 234 -3.19 7.85 8.58
CA VAL A 234 -3.29 7.76 10.06
C VAL A 234 -3.80 9.06 10.67
N GLN A 235 -3.41 10.20 10.11
CA GLN A 235 -3.78 11.53 10.62
C GLN A 235 -5.17 11.99 10.18
N ARG A 236 -5.70 11.48 9.07
CA ARG A 236 -6.98 11.93 8.52
C ARG A 236 -8.14 11.08 9.00
N ASP A 237 -9.03 11.66 9.79
CA ASP A 237 -10.21 11.00 10.35
C ASP A 237 -11.51 11.40 9.65
N GLY A 238 -12.56 10.58 9.82
CA GLY A 238 -13.93 10.91 9.48
C GLY A 238 -14.31 10.68 8.02
N LEU A 239 -13.54 9.89 7.25
CA LEU A 239 -13.85 9.61 5.85
C LEU A 239 -14.60 8.27 5.64
N GLY A 240 -14.77 7.47 6.71
CA GLY A 240 -15.36 6.14 6.60
C GLY A 240 -14.54 5.19 5.75
N PHE A 241 -15.15 4.54 4.76
CA PHE A 241 -14.43 3.71 3.81
C PHE A 241 -13.94 4.52 2.61
N GLN A 242 -12.64 4.44 2.33
CA GLN A 242 -12.05 5.05 1.14
C GLN A 242 -11.15 4.07 0.40
N ILE A 243 -11.06 4.25 -0.91
CA ILE A 243 -10.03 3.65 -1.76
C ILE A 243 -9.17 4.79 -2.29
N PHE A 244 -7.84 4.62 -2.27
CA PHE A 244 -6.88 5.58 -2.81
C PHE A 244 -5.84 4.86 -3.67
N ASN A 245 -5.55 5.39 -4.86
CA ASN A 245 -4.38 5.01 -5.61
C ASN A 245 -3.14 5.59 -4.92
N ALA A 246 -2.26 4.71 -4.45
CA ALA A 246 -0.99 5.10 -3.83
C ALA A 246 0.13 4.99 -4.86
N THR A 247 0.37 6.07 -5.59
CA THR A 247 1.36 6.16 -6.65
C THR A 247 2.00 7.56 -6.68
N ASN A 248 3.20 7.65 -7.26
CA ASN A 248 3.89 8.90 -7.52
C ASN A 248 3.22 9.69 -8.67
N ASP A 249 3.56 10.97 -8.81
CA ASP A 249 2.89 11.90 -9.73
C ASP A 249 3.21 11.59 -11.20
N THR A 250 4.40 11.06 -11.49
CA THR A 250 4.99 11.10 -12.84
C THR A 250 5.08 9.73 -13.50
N ILE A 251 4.78 9.71 -14.81
CA ILE A 251 4.97 8.54 -15.65
C ILE A 251 6.46 8.16 -15.75
N THR A 252 6.75 6.84 -15.78
CA THR A 252 8.10 6.31 -16.01
C THR A 252 8.43 6.27 -17.52
N ALA A 253 8.49 7.44 -18.14
CA ALA A 253 8.75 7.59 -19.59
C ALA A 253 9.55 8.86 -19.90
N ARG A 254 10.20 8.85 -21.07
CA ARG A 254 10.96 10.02 -21.62
C ARG A 254 10.09 11.03 -22.35
N PHE A 255 8.88 10.66 -22.72
CA PHE A 255 7.99 11.48 -23.50
C PHE A 255 6.78 11.92 -22.68
N PRO A 256 6.17 13.09 -23.02
CA PRO A 256 4.92 13.51 -22.39
C PRO A 256 3.86 12.41 -22.41
N THR A 257 3.12 12.29 -21.32
CA THR A 257 2.18 11.18 -21.09
C THR A 257 1.23 10.94 -22.24
N ARG A 258 0.62 12.00 -22.77
CA ARG A 258 -0.34 11.87 -23.89
C ARG A 258 0.32 11.25 -25.12
N GLN A 259 1.46 11.81 -25.57
CA GLN A 259 2.20 11.30 -26.72
C GLN A 259 2.66 9.86 -26.51
N PHE A 260 3.06 9.53 -25.28
CA PHE A 260 3.50 8.20 -24.93
C PHE A 260 2.35 7.18 -24.99
N LEU A 261 1.17 7.52 -24.46
CA LEU A 261 -0.01 6.64 -24.46
C LEU A 261 -0.58 6.46 -25.89
N GLU A 262 -0.59 7.51 -26.70
CA GLU A 262 -0.99 7.42 -28.13
C GLU A 262 -0.11 6.45 -28.92
N HIS A 263 1.14 6.25 -28.50
CA HIS A 263 2.06 5.28 -29.14
C HIS A 263 1.88 3.85 -28.60
N TRP A 264 1.76 3.70 -27.26
CA TRP A 264 1.78 2.38 -26.61
C TRP A 264 0.40 1.77 -26.41
N CYS A 265 -0.64 2.57 -26.38
CA CYS A 265 -2.05 2.16 -26.19
C CYS A 265 -2.96 2.99 -27.08
N PRO A 266 -2.78 2.95 -28.43
CA PRO A 266 -3.49 3.83 -29.37
C PRO A 266 -5.02 3.66 -29.32
N ASP A 267 -5.49 2.47 -28.99
CA ASP A 267 -6.91 2.12 -28.94
C ASP A 267 -7.55 2.36 -27.57
N THR A 268 -6.76 2.71 -26.54
CA THR A 268 -7.27 2.97 -25.20
C THR A 268 -7.74 4.42 -25.07
N PRO A 269 -9.03 4.68 -24.78
CA PRO A 269 -9.54 6.05 -24.68
C PRO A 269 -8.95 6.80 -23.49
N VAL A 270 -8.70 8.10 -23.69
CA VAL A 270 -8.32 9.03 -22.62
C VAL A 270 -9.56 9.83 -22.23
N THR A 271 -10.07 9.63 -21.01
CA THR A 271 -11.38 10.13 -20.56
C THR A 271 -11.35 11.58 -20.07
N ARG A 272 -10.16 12.13 -19.76
CA ARG A 272 -9.95 13.54 -19.37
C ARG A 272 -8.59 14.04 -19.81
N GLN A 273 -8.42 15.36 -19.79
CA GLN A 273 -7.09 15.92 -19.96
C GLN A 273 -6.16 15.48 -18.82
N MET A 274 -4.99 14.99 -19.18
CA MET A 274 -3.92 14.62 -18.26
C MET A 274 -2.82 15.69 -18.27
N GLY A 275 -2.13 15.82 -17.14
CA GLY A 275 -0.93 16.64 -17.03
C GLY A 275 0.19 16.12 -17.94
N MET A 276 1.14 17.00 -18.29
CA MET A 276 2.22 16.67 -19.23
C MET A 276 2.98 15.40 -18.87
N TRP A 277 3.22 15.17 -17.59
CA TRP A 277 3.97 14.02 -17.05
C TRP A 277 3.16 13.18 -16.07
N GLU A 278 1.86 13.37 -16.01
CA GLU A 278 0.98 12.67 -15.09
C GLU A 278 1.04 11.16 -15.30
N ALA A 279 1.21 10.41 -14.21
CA ALA A 279 1.16 8.96 -14.24
C ALA A 279 -0.23 8.46 -14.68
N PRO A 280 -0.31 7.45 -15.57
CA PRO A 280 -1.59 6.90 -16.00
C PRO A 280 -2.43 6.29 -14.87
N LEU A 281 -1.80 5.79 -13.79
CA LEU A 281 -2.49 5.46 -12.53
C LEU A 281 -2.62 6.76 -11.73
N SER A 282 -3.83 7.32 -11.69
CA SER A 282 -4.08 8.65 -11.12
C SER A 282 -4.01 8.66 -9.60
N ASN A 283 -3.22 9.56 -9.04
CA ASN A 283 -3.19 9.84 -7.59
C ASN A 283 -3.91 11.15 -7.22
N ALA A 284 -4.75 11.67 -8.10
CA ALA A 284 -5.45 12.93 -7.88
C ALA A 284 -6.27 12.91 -6.58
N LYS A 285 -7.02 11.85 -6.34
CA LYS A 285 -7.85 11.72 -5.14
C LYS A 285 -7.05 11.78 -3.84
N ILE A 286 -5.94 11.07 -3.76
CA ILE A 286 -5.12 11.07 -2.53
C ILE A 286 -4.45 12.43 -2.29
N LYS A 287 -4.10 13.15 -3.35
CA LYS A 287 -3.58 14.53 -3.28
C LYS A 287 -4.65 15.49 -2.77
N ASP A 288 -5.86 15.41 -3.31
CA ASP A 288 -6.96 16.32 -2.97
C ASP A 288 -7.51 16.05 -1.56
N VAL A 289 -7.66 14.78 -1.17
CA VAL A 289 -8.29 14.39 0.09
C VAL A 289 -7.32 14.37 1.26
N LEU A 290 -6.10 13.86 1.05
CA LEU A 290 -5.10 13.68 2.11
C LEU A 290 -3.96 14.69 2.06
N GLY A 291 -3.81 15.42 0.95
CA GLY A 291 -2.74 16.40 0.79
C GLY A 291 -1.38 15.81 0.46
N PHE A 292 -1.32 14.59 -0.08
CA PHE A 292 -0.08 13.95 -0.51
C PHE A 292 0.74 14.86 -1.44
N ARG A 293 2.03 14.89 -1.25
CA ARG A 293 3.00 15.59 -2.11
C ARG A 293 4.19 14.70 -2.36
N GLU A 294 4.42 14.38 -3.63
CA GLU A 294 5.58 13.58 -4.05
C GLU A 294 6.90 14.21 -3.60
N GLU A 295 7.70 13.47 -2.87
CA GLU A 295 9.05 13.89 -2.46
C GLU A 295 10.13 13.21 -3.31
N HIS A 296 9.84 12.05 -3.88
CA HIS A 296 10.79 11.16 -4.52
C HIS A 296 10.43 10.87 -5.99
N ASP A 297 10.41 11.93 -6.83
CA ASP A 297 10.33 11.76 -8.30
C ASP A 297 11.56 10.99 -8.79
N TRP A 298 11.35 9.96 -9.60
CA TRP A 298 12.39 9.10 -10.15
C TRP A 298 13.47 9.88 -10.93
N ARG A 299 13.13 11.01 -11.55
CA ARG A 299 14.06 11.88 -12.29
C ARG A 299 15.14 12.51 -11.41
N LYS A 300 14.94 12.53 -10.11
CA LYS A 300 15.98 12.96 -9.14
C LYS A 300 17.10 11.93 -8.96
N TYR A 301 16.82 10.66 -9.26
CA TYR A 301 17.70 9.53 -8.99
C TYR A 301 18.24 8.85 -10.23
N TYR A 302 17.57 9.00 -11.35
CA TYR A 302 17.97 8.45 -12.63
C TYR A 302 17.77 9.46 -13.76
N ASN A 303 18.89 9.84 -14.41
CA ASN A 303 18.86 10.67 -15.59
C ASN A 303 19.23 9.81 -16.82
N PRO A 304 18.27 9.54 -17.73
CA PRO A 304 18.53 8.72 -18.90
C PRO A 304 19.43 9.37 -19.95
N ASP A 305 19.77 10.65 -19.79
CA ASP A 305 20.60 11.42 -20.72
C ASP A 305 22.06 11.57 -20.24
N GLN A 306 22.39 11.01 -19.10
CA GLN A 306 23.72 10.83 -18.55
C GLN A 306 24.17 9.38 -18.66
#